data_d400b85a702e2c5023f80c22115c3ac1
#
_entry.id   d400b85a702e2c5023f80c22115c3ac1
#
_cell.length_a   1.000
_cell.length_b   1.000
_cell.length_c   1.000
_cell.angle_alpha   90.00
_cell.angle_beta   90.00
_cell.angle_gamma   90.00
#
_symmetry.space_group_name_H-M   'P 1'
#
loop_
_entity.id
_entity.type
_entity.pdbx_description
1 polymer ?
#
loop_
_entity_poly.entity_id
_entity_poly.type
_entity_poly.pdbx_seq_one_letter_code
_entity_poly.pdbx_strand_id
1 'polypeptide(L)'
;MPIEDLGEFIEKLEKIGELRRVKTQVDSDLEIAEILRRVMYSNGPAVLFENVKNHNMPVLGNAFGSIKRLEIGLETDEFTQIGQRIVDMTKMDIPSSLFDKIRKLPELSKMTDIVPKLQKSGPVTEIFEDSPSFEKIPILKTWYKDAGRFITFGLVATRHPETDIRNLGVYRMQILDKTHAIMHWQKHKRGAHHYDIKKDKGDKIEVAVVIGGDPATVFSAVAPVPEGLDKYLFAGIVRKTGIKTVKCKTVDLEVQIGRAHV
;
A
#
# COMPACT_ATOMS: atom_id res chain seq x y z
N MET A 1 -15.19 9.73 8.65
CA MET A 1 -13.83 9.46 9.16
C MET A 1 -13.00 8.89 8.02
N PRO A 2 -11.73 9.23 7.91
CA PRO A 2 -10.88 8.71 6.85
C PRO A 2 -10.75 7.19 6.94
N ILE A 3 -10.63 6.53 5.79
CA ILE A 3 -10.36 5.08 5.71
C ILE A 3 -8.92 4.84 6.19
N GLU A 4 -8.76 4.24 7.35
CA GLU A 4 -7.44 4.02 7.95
C GLU A 4 -6.84 2.64 7.63
N ASP A 5 -7.69 1.68 7.22
CA ASP A 5 -7.24 0.33 6.89
C ASP A 5 -8.10 -0.35 5.80
N LEU A 6 -7.68 -1.55 5.41
CA LEU A 6 -8.38 -2.33 4.39
C LEU A 6 -9.74 -2.83 4.87
N GLY A 7 -9.91 -3.10 6.17
CA GLY A 7 -11.18 -3.55 6.75
C GLY A 7 -12.27 -2.49 6.62
N GLU A 8 -11.97 -1.25 6.99
CA GLU A 8 -12.89 -0.13 6.81
C GLU A 8 -13.27 0.11 5.34
N PHE A 9 -12.31 -0.09 4.44
CA PHE A 9 -12.57 -0.01 3.00
C PHE A 9 -13.53 -1.11 2.54
N ILE A 10 -13.32 -2.35 2.96
CA ILE A 10 -14.20 -3.49 2.70
C ILE A 10 -15.63 -3.19 3.18
N GLU A 11 -15.79 -2.70 4.42
CA GLU A 11 -17.08 -2.35 4.97
C GLU A 11 -17.80 -1.26 4.18
N LYS A 12 -17.08 -0.22 3.74
CA LYS A 12 -17.63 0.84 2.89
C LYS A 12 -18.09 0.28 1.55
N LEU A 13 -17.29 -0.56 0.89
CA LEU A 13 -17.67 -1.20 -0.37
C LEU A 13 -18.90 -2.09 -0.22
N GLU A 14 -19.00 -2.83 0.88
CA GLU A 14 -20.15 -3.69 1.16
C GLU A 14 -21.44 -2.88 1.36
N LYS A 15 -21.39 -1.81 2.16
CA LYS A 15 -22.55 -0.92 2.42
C LYS A 15 -23.14 -0.32 1.14
N ILE A 16 -22.36 -0.10 0.11
CA ILE A 16 -22.82 0.47 -1.15
C ILE A 16 -23.06 -0.56 -2.26
N GLY A 17 -22.96 -1.86 -1.94
CA GLY A 17 -23.20 -2.96 -2.88
C GLY A 17 -22.05 -3.19 -3.88
N GLU A 18 -20.87 -2.62 -3.66
CA GLU A 18 -19.67 -2.77 -4.50
C GLU A 18 -18.76 -3.93 -4.06
N LEU A 19 -19.20 -4.78 -3.12
CA LEU A 19 -18.49 -5.97 -2.65
C LEU A 19 -19.38 -7.22 -2.75
N ARG A 20 -18.78 -8.34 -3.17
CA ARG A 20 -19.37 -9.67 -3.10
C ARG A 20 -18.51 -10.57 -2.21
N ARG A 21 -19.12 -11.22 -1.19
CA ARG A 21 -18.46 -12.25 -0.38
C ARG A 21 -18.64 -13.63 -1.00
N VAL A 22 -17.58 -14.41 -1.08
CA VAL A 22 -17.56 -15.79 -1.55
C VAL A 22 -17.17 -16.69 -0.38
N LYS A 23 -18.15 -17.47 0.12
CA LYS A 23 -17.98 -18.40 1.26
C LYS A 23 -17.62 -19.82 0.84
N THR A 24 -17.88 -20.16 -0.43
CA THR A 24 -17.46 -21.43 -1.02
C THR A 24 -15.94 -21.51 -1.02
N GLN A 25 -15.39 -22.68 -0.71
CA GLN A 25 -13.94 -22.88 -0.75
C GLN A 25 -13.42 -22.68 -2.17
N VAL A 26 -12.32 -21.93 -2.28
CA VAL A 26 -11.62 -21.63 -3.52
C VAL A 26 -10.13 -21.88 -3.38
N ASP A 27 -9.45 -22.24 -4.47
CA ASP A 27 -8.02 -22.46 -4.49
C ASP A 27 -7.25 -21.18 -4.87
N SER A 28 -6.18 -20.88 -4.15
CA SER A 28 -5.24 -19.80 -4.47
C SER A 28 -4.37 -20.11 -5.70
N ASP A 29 -4.38 -21.36 -6.19
CA ASP A 29 -3.71 -21.78 -7.41
C ASP A 29 -4.66 -21.62 -8.61
N LEU A 30 -4.51 -20.56 -9.37
CA LEU A 30 -5.23 -20.19 -10.59
C LEU A 30 -6.74 -19.88 -10.43
N GLU A 31 -7.49 -20.55 -9.54
CA GLU A 31 -8.94 -20.42 -9.47
C GLU A 31 -9.38 -19.01 -9.08
N ILE A 32 -8.86 -18.47 -7.97
CA ILE A 32 -9.13 -17.09 -7.55
C ILE A 32 -8.76 -16.11 -8.66
N ALA A 33 -7.62 -16.29 -9.31
CA ALA A 33 -7.15 -15.42 -10.37
C ALA A 33 -8.10 -15.46 -11.59
N GLU A 34 -8.61 -16.63 -11.98
CA GLU A 34 -9.56 -16.76 -13.10
C GLU A 34 -10.94 -16.18 -12.76
N ILE A 35 -11.42 -16.36 -11.52
CA ILE A 35 -12.66 -15.73 -11.06
C ILE A 35 -12.51 -14.21 -11.15
N LEU A 36 -11.43 -13.64 -10.62
CA LEU A 36 -11.17 -12.20 -10.64
C LEU A 36 -11.05 -11.67 -12.07
N ARG A 37 -10.40 -12.41 -12.97
CA ARG A 37 -10.31 -12.06 -14.37
C ARG A 37 -11.70 -11.90 -14.99
N ARG A 38 -12.59 -12.87 -14.79
CA ARG A 38 -13.98 -12.82 -15.30
C ARG A 38 -14.78 -11.67 -14.71
N VAL A 39 -14.68 -11.48 -13.40
CA VAL A 39 -15.33 -10.37 -12.68
C VAL A 39 -14.87 -9.01 -13.24
N MET A 40 -13.59 -8.86 -13.50
CA MET A 40 -13.00 -7.64 -14.04
C MET A 40 -13.52 -7.35 -15.48
N TYR A 41 -13.55 -8.35 -16.33
CA TYR A 41 -14.04 -8.19 -17.71
C TYR A 41 -15.55 -7.91 -17.78
N SER A 42 -16.33 -8.33 -16.78
CA SER A 42 -17.76 -8.02 -16.68
C SER A 42 -18.07 -6.73 -15.91
N ASN A 43 -17.05 -5.91 -15.60
CA ASN A 43 -17.18 -4.72 -14.73
C ASN A 43 -17.84 -5.04 -13.39
N GLY A 44 -17.58 -6.22 -12.84
CA GLY A 44 -18.16 -6.70 -11.59
C GLY A 44 -17.58 -6.01 -10.35
N PRO A 45 -18.16 -6.30 -9.16
CA PRO A 45 -17.76 -5.70 -7.89
C PRO A 45 -16.38 -6.18 -7.42
N ALA A 46 -15.90 -5.62 -6.30
CA ALA A 46 -14.84 -6.23 -5.52
C ALA A 46 -15.31 -7.60 -4.98
N VAL A 47 -14.39 -8.54 -4.80
CA VAL A 47 -14.69 -9.88 -4.32
C VAL A 47 -13.83 -10.21 -3.12
N LEU A 48 -14.47 -10.60 -2.01
CA LEU A 48 -13.81 -11.11 -0.81
C LEU A 48 -14.02 -12.63 -0.73
N PHE A 49 -12.95 -13.39 -0.92
CA PHE A 49 -12.93 -14.85 -0.78
C PHE A 49 -12.64 -15.19 0.68
N GLU A 50 -13.65 -15.61 1.44
CA GLU A 50 -13.55 -15.87 2.89
C GLU A 50 -13.01 -17.27 3.22
N ASN A 51 -13.07 -18.20 2.28
CA ASN A 51 -12.66 -19.59 2.49
C ASN A 51 -11.64 -19.99 1.43
N VAL A 52 -10.38 -19.70 1.70
CA VAL A 52 -9.27 -20.08 0.81
C VAL A 52 -8.68 -21.41 1.29
N LYS A 53 -8.60 -22.37 0.39
CA LYS A 53 -8.10 -23.73 0.67
C LYS A 53 -6.75 -23.70 1.39
N ASN A 54 -6.67 -24.41 2.51
CA ASN A 54 -5.50 -24.50 3.39
C ASN A 54 -5.05 -23.20 4.06
N HIS A 55 -5.86 -22.14 4.06
CA HIS A 55 -5.55 -20.87 4.71
C HIS A 55 -6.74 -20.36 5.52
N ASN A 56 -6.42 -19.68 6.63
CA ASN A 56 -7.42 -19.01 7.48
C ASN A 56 -7.54 -17.51 7.15
N MET A 57 -6.74 -17.03 6.22
CA MET A 57 -6.71 -15.62 5.79
C MET A 57 -7.49 -15.48 4.49
N PRO A 58 -8.48 -14.57 4.40
CA PRO A 58 -9.22 -14.34 3.17
C PRO A 58 -8.40 -13.56 2.13
N VAL A 59 -8.93 -13.49 0.90
CA VAL A 59 -8.33 -12.75 -0.21
C VAL A 59 -9.33 -11.75 -0.77
N LEU A 60 -8.94 -10.48 -0.82
CA LEU A 60 -9.69 -9.43 -1.51
C LEU A 60 -9.13 -9.21 -2.92
N GLY A 61 -10.01 -9.24 -3.91
CA GLY A 61 -9.65 -8.95 -5.29
C GLY A 61 -10.56 -7.91 -5.95
N ASN A 62 -10.09 -7.33 -7.06
CA ASN A 62 -10.80 -6.30 -7.83
C ASN A 62 -11.21 -5.05 -7.02
N ALA A 63 -10.53 -4.78 -5.90
CA ALA A 63 -10.87 -3.69 -4.99
C ALA A 63 -10.81 -2.30 -5.65
N PHE A 64 -9.90 -2.10 -6.59
CA PHE A 64 -9.68 -0.83 -7.31
C PHE A 64 -10.12 -0.90 -8.80
N GLY A 65 -10.96 -1.84 -9.16
CA GLY A 65 -11.35 -2.10 -10.56
C GLY A 65 -12.42 -1.18 -11.14
N SER A 66 -12.85 -0.12 -10.44
CA SER A 66 -13.75 0.90 -10.97
C SER A 66 -13.44 2.28 -10.40
N ILE A 67 -13.78 3.33 -11.17
CA ILE A 67 -13.64 4.73 -10.71
C ILE A 67 -14.40 4.95 -9.42
N LYS A 68 -15.64 4.45 -9.32
CA LYS A 68 -16.46 4.55 -8.11
C LYS A 68 -15.75 3.99 -6.87
N ARG A 69 -15.12 2.81 -6.97
CA ARG A 69 -14.36 2.22 -5.84
C ARG A 69 -13.09 3.00 -5.52
N LEU A 70 -12.44 3.57 -6.53
CA LEU A 70 -11.29 4.48 -6.32
C LEU A 70 -11.73 5.76 -5.60
N GLU A 71 -12.82 6.39 -6.01
CA GLU A 71 -13.37 7.60 -5.38
C GLU A 71 -13.69 7.36 -3.89
N ILE A 72 -14.33 6.23 -3.59
CA ILE A 72 -14.62 5.83 -2.21
C ILE A 72 -13.31 5.62 -1.42
N GLY A 73 -12.38 4.87 -1.99
CA GLY A 73 -11.11 4.56 -1.33
C GLY A 73 -10.24 5.80 -1.09
N LEU A 74 -10.28 6.77 -2.00
CA LEU A 74 -9.53 8.02 -1.89
C LEU A 74 -10.33 9.17 -1.26
N GLU A 75 -11.57 8.89 -0.82
CA GLU A 75 -12.44 9.84 -0.14
C GLU A 75 -12.62 11.15 -0.93
N THR A 76 -12.98 10.99 -2.18
CA THR A 76 -13.25 12.08 -3.12
C THR A 76 -14.58 11.85 -3.85
N ASP A 77 -15.32 12.92 -4.09
CA ASP A 77 -16.56 12.87 -4.86
C ASP A 77 -16.28 12.72 -6.37
N GLU A 78 -15.07 13.10 -6.79
CA GLU A 78 -14.65 13.05 -8.19
C GLU A 78 -13.14 12.77 -8.26
N PHE A 79 -12.76 11.73 -9.02
CA PHE A 79 -11.37 11.29 -9.13
C PHE A 79 -10.43 12.39 -9.67
N THR A 80 -10.94 13.27 -10.55
CA THR A 80 -10.18 14.42 -11.11
C THR A 80 -9.69 15.39 -10.03
N GLN A 81 -10.39 15.51 -8.89
CA GLN A 81 -9.98 16.35 -7.77
C GLN A 81 -8.64 15.92 -7.17
N ILE A 82 -8.27 14.65 -7.30
CA ILE A 82 -6.95 14.18 -6.85
C ILE A 82 -5.84 14.84 -7.66
N GLY A 83 -6.01 14.94 -8.99
CA GLY A 83 -5.08 15.66 -9.86
C GLY A 83 -4.94 17.14 -9.45
N GLN A 84 -6.06 17.81 -9.15
CA GLN A 84 -6.04 19.21 -8.71
C GLN A 84 -5.31 19.38 -7.37
N ARG A 85 -5.53 18.50 -6.39
CA ARG A 85 -4.79 18.50 -5.10
C ARG A 85 -3.28 18.41 -5.31
N ILE A 86 -2.85 17.58 -6.26
CA ILE A 86 -1.43 17.41 -6.60
C ILE A 86 -0.87 18.71 -7.22
N VAL A 87 -1.60 19.29 -8.17
CA VAL A 87 -1.22 20.56 -8.83
C VAL A 87 -1.15 21.70 -7.81
N ASP A 88 -2.13 21.82 -6.93
CA ASP A 88 -2.16 22.89 -5.92
C ASP A 88 -0.97 22.77 -4.97
N MET A 89 -0.57 21.54 -4.62
CA MET A 89 0.61 21.30 -3.81
C MET A 89 1.92 21.71 -4.49
N THR A 90 2.06 21.46 -5.80
CA THR A 90 3.28 21.86 -6.54
C THR A 90 3.41 23.38 -6.69
N LYS A 91 2.30 24.11 -6.54
CA LYS A 91 2.25 25.58 -6.57
C LYS A 91 2.45 26.24 -5.19
N MET A 92 2.47 25.45 -4.12
CA MET A 92 2.70 25.97 -2.77
C MET A 92 4.17 26.38 -2.63
N ASP A 93 4.43 27.69 -2.60
CA ASP A 93 5.72 28.25 -2.25
C ASP A 93 6.07 27.90 -0.80
N ILE A 94 7.11 27.12 -0.60
CA ILE A 94 7.64 26.87 0.74
C ILE A 94 8.27 28.17 1.23
N PRO A 95 7.75 28.79 2.33
CA PRO A 95 8.26 30.08 2.79
C PRO A 95 9.72 29.98 3.18
N SER A 96 10.58 30.77 2.56
CA SER A 96 12.01 30.81 2.86
C SER A 96 12.35 31.72 4.06
N SER A 97 11.46 32.67 4.41
CA SER A 97 11.68 33.61 5.51
C SER A 97 10.83 33.34 6.75
N LEU A 98 11.30 33.76 7.92
CA LEU A 98 10.57 33.66 9.20
C LEU A 98 9.25 34.47 9.17
N PHE A 99 9.22 35.63 8.52
CA PHE A 99 8.04 36.48 8.39
C PHE A 99 6.95 35.83 7.51
N ASP A 100 7.33 35.17 6.41
CA ASP A 100 6.40 34.45 5.55
C ASP A 100 5.83 33.21 6.24
N LYS A 101 6.63 32.57 7.11
CA LYS A 101 6.15 31.44 7.95
C LYS A 101 5.03 31.89 8.90
N ILE A 102 5.17 33.05 9.54
CA ILE A 102 4.16 33.60 10.46
C ILE A 102 2.89 33.98 9.69
N ARG A 103 3.01 34.62 8.53
CA ARG A 103 1.88 35.04 7.70
C ARG A 103 1.09 33.88 7.13
N LYS A 104 1.76 32.75 6.83
CA LYS A 104 1.17 31.52 6.31
C LYS A 104 0.82 30.49 7.41
N LEU A 105 0.83 30.87 8.68
CA LEU A 105 0.55 29.99 9.81
C LEU A 105 -0.78 29.20 9.67
N PRO A 106 -1.90 29.76 9.18
CA PRO A 106 -3.13 29.01 9.00
C PRO A 106 -3.05 27.96 7.87
N GLU A 107 -2.26 28.24 6.82
CA GLU A 107 -2.00 27.30 5.73
C GLU A 107 -1.02 26.20 6.18
N LEU A 108 0.01 26.58 6.95
CA LEU A 108 0.97 25.65 7.57
C LEU A 108 0.30 24.72 8.60
N SER A 109 -0.71 25.22 9.34
CA SER A 109 -1.46 24.36 10.28
C SER A 109 -2.23 23.25 9.55
N LYS A 110 -2.82 23.54 8.39
CA LYS A 110 -3.45 22.52 7.53
C LYS A 110 -2.42 21.51 7.00
N MET A 111 -1.17 21.94 6.79
CA MET A 111 -0.09 21.03 6.39
C MET A 111 0.31 20.07 7.51
N THR A 112 0.16 20.43 8.79
CA THR A 112 0.45 19.51 9.90
C THR A 112 -0.51 18.33 9.96
N ASP A 113 -1.73 18.51 9.46
CA ASP A 113 -2.75 17.45 9.47
C ASP A 113 -2.47 16.34 8.45
N ILE A 114 -1.74 16.63 7.37
CA ILE A 114 -1.39 15.67 6.33
C ILE A 114 -0.04 14.97 6.54
N VAL A 115 0.77 15.45 7.48
CA VAL A 115 2.09 14.86 7.78
C VAL A 115 1.91 13.48 8.41
N PRO A 116 2.72 12.48 8.01
CA PRO A 116 2.72 11.17 8.63
C PRO A 116 2.96 11.26 10.13
N LYS A 117 2.20 10.49 10.91
CA LYS A 117 2.24 10.51 12.39
C LYS A 117 2.75 9.18 12.93
N LEU A 118 3.98 9.16 13.42
CA LEU A 118 4.56 7.97 14.04
C LEU A 118 3.83 7.66 15.36
N GLN A 119 3.31 6.43 15.46
CA GLN A 119 2.65 5.89 16.65
C GLN A 119 3.59 4.91 17.36
N LYS A 120 3.38 4.71 18.67
CA LYS A 120 4.15 3.75 19.46
C LYS A 120 3.80 2.30 19.13
N SER A 121 2.54 2.04 18.79
CA SER A 121 1.99 0.72 18.46
C SER A 121 0.75 0.88 17.59
N GLY A 122 0.28 -0.22 17.02
CA GLY A 122 -0.97 -0.26 16.26
C GLY A 122 -1.31 -1.68 15.81
N PRO A 123 -2.44 -1.86 15.14
CA PRO A 123 -2.95 -3.17 14.75
C PRO A 123 -1.91 -4.06 14.05
N VAL A 124 -1.06 -3.50 13.19
CA VAL A 124 -0.01 -4.24 12.48
C VAL A 124 1.09 -4.80 13.40
N THR A 125 1.14 -4.34 14.67
CA THR A 125 2.12 -4.80 15.68
C THR A 125 1.52 -5.62 16.80
N GLU A 126 0.21 -5.93 16.76
CA GLU A 126 -0.50 -6.70 17.79
C GLU A 126 -0.04 -8.17 17.82
N ILE A 127 0.17 -8.75 16.64
CA ILE A 127 0.64 -10.12 16.50
C ILE A 127 2.05 -10.11 15.93
N PHE A 128 2.94 -10.85 16.56
CA PHE A 128 4.29 -11.09 16.09
C PHE A 128 4.50 -12.61 15.91
N GLU A 129 4.97 -12.97 14.73
CA GLU A 129 5.21 -14.38 14.38
C GLU A 129 6.70 -14.68 14.46
N ASP A 130 7.10 -15.43 15.48
CA ASP A 130 8.52 -15.79 15.72
C ASP A 130 9.08 -16.77 14.66
N SER A 131 8.19 -17.52 14.01
CA SER A 131 8.54 -18.46 12.94
C SER A 131 7.75 -18.14 11.68
N PRO A 132 8.10 -17.02 10.99
CA PRO A 132 7.35 -16.55 9.83
C PRO A 132 7.47 -17.54 8.67
N SER A 133 6.36 -17.74 7.95
CA SER A 133 6.32 -18.58 6.76
C SER A 133 5.35 -18.03 5.73
N PHE A 134 5.77 -17.96 4.48
CA PHE A 134 4.89 -17.63 3.36
C PHE A 134 3.75 -18.64 3.15
N GLU A 135 3.89 -19.87 3.68
CA GLU A 135 2.83 -20.89 3.63
C GLU A 135 1.59 -20.51 4.45
N LYS A 136 1.72 -19.55 5.40
CA LYS A 136 0.60 -19.05 6.22
C LYS A 136 -0.27 -18.02 5.47
N ILE A 137 0.22 -17.50 4.35
CA ILE A 137 -0.44 -16.44 3.57
C ILE A 137 -0.99 -17.04 2.28
N PRO A 138 -2.25 -16.75 1.87
CA PRO A 138 -2.85 -17.26 0.64
C PRO A 138 -2.29 -16.56 -0.60
N ILE A 139 -1.00 -16.76 -0.87
CA ILE A 139 -0.30 -16.15 -2.00
C ILE A 139 -0.76 -16.82 -3.30
N LEU A 140 -1.19 -16.01 -4.25
CA LEU A 140 -1.79 -16.51 -5.48
C LEU A 140 -0.75 -16.97 -6.50
N LYS A 141 -1.07 -18.05 -7.22
CA LYS A 141 -0.55 -18.30 -8.56
C LYS A 141 -1.53 -17.72 -9.56
N THR A 142 -1.12 -16.68 -10.31
CA THR A 142 -2.03 -15.89 -11.15
C THR A 142 -2.12 -16.45 -12.58
N TRP A 143 -1.00 -16.94 -13.12
CA TRP A 143 -0.92 -17.42 -14.50
C TRP A 143 -0.42 -18.86 -14.54
N TYR A 144 -0.95 -19.63 -15.48
CA TYR A 144 -0.58 -21.04 -15.66
C TYR A 144 0.93 -21.25 -15.84
N LYS A 145 1.59 -20.34 -16.57
CA LYS A 145 3.03 -20.38 -16.85
C LYS A 145 3.89 -19.58 -15.86
N ASP A 146 3.31 -19.04 -14.78
CA ASP A 146 4.11 -18.43 -13.72
C ASP A 146 5.03 -19.46 -13.08
N ALA A 147 6.27 -19.07 -12.79
CA ALA A 147 7.28 -19.91 -12.17
C ALA A 147 6.95 -20.33 -10.72
N GLY A 148 5.85 -19.82 -10.15
CA GLY A 148 5.41 -20.11 -8.80
C GLY A 148 4.31 -19.16 -8.35
N ARG A 149 4.21 -18.98 -7.03
CA ARG A 149 3.30 -18.04 -6.40
C ARG A 149 3.93 -16.68 -6.25
N PHE A 150 3.14 -15.62 -6.39
CA PHE A 150 3.64 -14.24 -6.34
C PHE A 150 2.79 -13.37 -5.43
N ILE A 151 3.45 -12.60 -4.56
CA ILE A 151 2.85 -11.41 -3.96
C ILE A 151 2.83 -10.34 -5.05
N THR A 152 1.64 -10.03 -5.58
CA THR A 152 1.48 -9.13 -6.73
C THR A 152 1.20 -7.70 -6.29
N PHE A 153 0.68 -7.48 -5.09
CA PHE A 153 0.19 -6.19 -4.60
C PHE A 153 0.73 -5.82 -3.21
N GLY A 154 1.94 -6.30 -2.88
CA GLY A 154 2.65 -5.89 -1.67
C GLY A 154 3.16 -4.45 -1.78
N LEU A 155 2.95 -3.65 -0.73
CA LEU A 155 3.54 -2.32 -0.60
C LEU A 155 4.93 -2.46 0.01
N VAL A 156 5.94 -2.16 -0.76
CA VAL A 156 7.35 -2.33 -0.39
C VAL A 156 7.91 -1.00 0.09
N ALA A 157 8.20 -0.93 1.38
CA ALA A 157 8.87 0.20 2.00
C ALA A 157 10.38 0.01 1.96
N THR A 158 11.09 1.06 1.56
CA THR A 158 12.55 1.16 1.60
C THR A 158 12.93 2.57 2.05
N ARG A 159 14.20 2.77 2.42
CA ARG A 159 14.76 4.06 2.79
C ARG A 159 16.00 4.33 1.96
N HIS A 160 16.13 5.57 1.46
CA HIS A 160 17.31 5.96 0.68
C HIS A 160 18.54 5.95 1.57
N PRO A 161 19.61 5.23 1.19
CA PRO A 161 20.76 5.00 2.08
C PRO A 161 21.52 6.26 2.51
N GLU A 162 21.44 7.35 1.73
CA GLU A 162 22.21 8.57 1.96
C GLU A 162 21.33 9.75 2.41
N THR A 163 20.10 9.85 1.93
CA THR A 163 19.21 10.99 2.22
C THR A 163 18.15 10.67 3.27
N ASP A 164 18.03 9.41 3.69
CA ASP A 164 17.04 8.90 4.65
C ASP A 164 15.56 9.07 4.20
N ILE A 165 15.34 9.46 2.94
CA ILE A 165 13.99 9.65 2.40
C ILE A 165 13.31 8.29 2.21
N ARG A 166 12.11 8.16 2.79
CA ARG A 166 11.30 6.95 2.67
C ARG A 166 10.72 6.82 1.26
N ASN A 167 10.72 5.60 0.77
CA ASN A 167 10.03 5.24 -0.45
C ASN A 167 9.03 4.11 -0.19
N LEU A 168 7.90 4.18 -0.86
CA LEU A 168 6.89 3.15 -0.91
C LEU A 168 6.59 2.83 -2.37
N GLY A 169 6.56 1.56 -2.74
CA GLY A 169 6.28 1.16 -4.12
C GLY A 169 5.62 -0.22 -4.18
N VAL A 170 5.00 -0.54 -5.30
CA VAL A 170 4.48 -1.86 -5.56
C VAL A 170 5.47 -2.61 -6.44
N TYR A 171 5.96 -3.75 -5.94
CA TYR A 171 6.89 -4.64 -6.65
C TYR A 171 6.39 -6.07 -6.52
N ARG A 172 6.43 -6.80 -7.63
CA ARG A 172 6.05 -8.22 -7.65
C ARG A 172 7.14 -9.05 -6.99
N MET A 173 6.77 -9.97 -6.09
CA MET A 173 7.70 -10.87 -5.43
C MET A 173 7.34 -12.32 -5.70
N GLN A 174 8.28 -13.10 -6.22
CA GLN A 174 8.17 -14.54 -6.39
C GLN A 174 8.54 -15.26 -5.10
N ILE A 175 7.69 -16.15 -4.62
CA ILE A 175 8.00 -17.00 -3.47
C ILE A 175 8.86 -18.18 -3.94
N LEU A 176 9.99 -18.39 -3.28
CA LEU A 176 10.89 -19.52 -3.55
C LEU A 176 10.65 -20.68 -2.60
N ASP A 177 10.54 -20.35 -1.32
CA ASP A 177 10.32 -21.32 -0.23
C ASP A 177 9.58 -20.65 0.94
N LYS A 178 9.58 -21.29 2.11
CA LYS A 178 8.87 -20.81 3.31
C LYS A 178 9.29 -19.41 3.77
N THR A 179 10.54 -19.02 3.51
CA THR A 179 11.14 -17.79 4.07
C THR A 179 11.85 -16.92 3.04
N HIS A 180 12.00 -17.39 1.80
CA HIS A 180 12.69 -16.67 0.75
C HIS A 180 11.77 -16.28 -0.40
N ALA A 181 11.95 -15.05 -0.86
CA ALA A 181 11.29 -14.50 -2.04
C ALA A 181 12.27 -13.69 -2.89
N ILE A 182 12.06 -13.67 -4.20
CA ILE A 182 12.78 -12.80 -5.13
C ILE A 182 11.91 -11.59 -5.43
N MET A 183 12.44 -10.39 -5.19
CA MET A 183 11.78 -9.15 -5.56
C MET A 183 12.16 -8.71 -6.96
N HIS A 184 11.16 -8.38 -7.77
CA HIS A 184 11.38 -7.84 -9.10
C HIS A 184 11.69 -6.33 -9.02
N TRP A 185 12.97 -5.99 -8.97
CA TRP A 185 13.44 -4.61 -9.05
C TRP A 185 13.50 -4.14 -10.51
N GLN A 186 12.54 -3.33 -10.92
CA GLN A 186 12.63 -2.68 -12.24
C GLN A 186 13.66 -1.54 -12.18
N LYS A 187 14.62 -1.52 -13.10
CA LYS A 187 15.80 -0.65 -13.10
C LYS A 187 15.52 0.84 -12.86
N HIS A 188 14.41 1.36 -13.38
CA HIS A 188 14.06 2.78 -13.26
C HIS A 188 13.16 3.11 -12.05
N LYS A 189 12.92 2.16 -11.16
CA LYS A 189 12.13 2.37 -9.95
C LYS A 189 13.03 2.76 -8.78
N ARG A 190 12.53 3.62 -7.87
CA ARG A 190 13.28 4.08 -6.69
C ARG A 190 13.81 2.95 -5.82
N GLY A 191 13.03 1.91 -5.58
CA GLY A 191 13.50 0.76 -4.80
C GLY A 191 14.72 0.09 -5.42
N ALA A 192 14.80 -0.01 -6.77
CA ALA A 192 15.98 -0.49 -7.47
C ALA A 192 17.18 0.44 -7.24
N HIS A 193 16.98 1.76 -7.32
CA HIS A 193 18.04 2.75 -7.06
C HIS A 193 18.58 2.65 -5.61
N HIS A 194 17.71 2.54 -4.61
CA HIS A 194 18.14 2.32 -3.22
C HIS A 194 18.95 1.03 -3.05
N TYR A 195 18.51 -0.05 -3.74
CA TYR A 195 19.22 -1.32 -3.75
C TYR A 195 20.60 -1.20 -4.40
N ASP A 196 20.70 -0.53 -5.55
CA ASP A 196 21.98 -0.39 -6.28
C ASP A 196 23.02 0.37 -5.45
N ILE A 197 22.64 1.47 -4.75
CA ILE A 197 23.55 2.20 -3.85
C ILE A 197 24.12 1.28 -2.75
N LYS A 198 23.29 0.41 -2.17
CA LYS A 198 23.74 -0.53 -1.14
C LYS A 198 24.56 -1.66 -1.71
N LYS A 199 24.15 -2.21 -2.84
CA LYS A 199 24.83 -3.29 -3.56
C LYS A 199 26.25 -2.88 -3.94
N ASP A 200 26.46 -1.67 -4.43
CA ASP A 200 27.77 -1.17 -4.83
C ASP A 200 28.75 -1.04 -3.65
N LYS A 201 28.20 -0.91 -2.42
CA LYS A 201 28.97 -0.93 -1.17
C LYS A 201 29.13 -2.34 -0.58
N GLY A 202 28.54 -3.37 -1.18
CA GLY A 202 28.50 -4.74 -0.66
C GLY A 202 27.53 -4.95 0.51
N ASP A 203 26.64 -3.98 0.75
CA ASP A 203 25.69 -3.97 1.87
C ASP A 203 24.32 -4.57 1.49
N LYS A 204 23.58 -5.02 2.51
CA LYS A 204 22.17 -5.38 2.39
C LYS A 204 21.28 -4.14 2.49
N ILE A 205 20.15 -4.17 1.78
CA ILE A 205 19.09 -3.18 1.97
C ILE A 205 17.97 -3.77 2.85
N GLU A 206 17.51 -3.00 3.82
CA GLU A 206 16.32 -3.33 4.59
C GLU A 206 15.06 -3.07 3.78
N VAL A 207 14.10 -3.97 3.89
CA VAL A 207 12.82 -3.93 3.18
C VAL A 207 11.71 -4.35 4.14
N ALA A 208 10.62 -3.59 4.16
CA ALA A 208 9.38 -4.01 4.78
C ALA A 208 8.28 -4.13 3.72
N VAL A 209 7.48 -5.19 3.79
CA VAL A 209 6.39 -5.44 2.84
C VAL A 209 5.07 -5.43 3.59
N VAL A 210 4.19 -4.49 3.23
CA VAL A 210 2.83 -4.40 3.77
C VAL A 210 1.85 -5.05 2.80
N ILE A 211 1.05 -5.98 3.30
CA ILE A 211 -0.06 -6.60 2.57
C ILE A 211 -1.35 -6.07 3.17
N GLY A 212 -2.25 -5.53 2.33
CA GLY A 212 -3.53 -5.00 2.81
C GLY A 212 -3.49 -3.56 3.35
N GLY A 213 -2.71 -2.68 2.73
CA GLY A 213 -2.69 -1.24 3.07
C GLY A 213 -3.99 -0.51 2.75
N ASP A 214 -4.20 0.66 3.38
CA ASP A 214 -5.33 1.55 3.05
C ASP A 214 -5.25 2.07 1.60
N PRO A 215 -6.39 2.44 0.99
CA PRO A 215 -6.44 2.85 -0.40
C PRO A 215 -5.55 4.04 -0.77
N ALA A 216 -5.42 5.04 0.11
CA ALA A 216 -4.59 6.21 -0.16
C ALA A 216 -3.09 5.87 -0.17
N THR A 217 -2.67 5.00 0.75
CA THR A 217 -1.30 4.47 0.79
C THR A 217 -1.01 3.61 -0.43
N VAL A 218 -1.95 2.76 -0.84
CA VAL A 218 -1.85 1.95 -2.07
C VAL A 218 -1.73 2.84 -3.30
N PHE A 219 -2.59 3.84 -3.45
CA PHE A 219 -2.54 4.79 -4.54
C PHE A 219 -1.20 5.54 -4.58
N SER A 220 -0.74 6.01 -3.43
CA SER A 220 0.55 6.69 -3.29
C SER A 220 1.74 5.82 -3.73
N ALA A 221 1.70 4.52 -3.43
CA ALA A 221 2.76 3.59 -3.81
C ALA A 221 2.92 3.45 -5.32
N VAL A 222 1.83 3.54 -6.10
CA VAL A 222 1.83 3.42 -7.56
C VAL A 222 1.94 4.78 -8.28
N ALA A 223 1.56 5.88 -7.62
CA ALA A 223 1.57 7.20 -8.23
C ALA A 223 2.97 7.67 -8.65
N PRO A 224 3.11 8.37 -9.78
CA PRO A 224 4.37 8.98 -10.24
C PRO A 224 4.70 10.24 -9.44
N VAL A 225 5.06 10.05 -8.17
CA VAL A 225 5.41 11.15 -7.24
C VAL A 225 6.82 11.66 -7.54
N PRO A 226 7.08 12.99 -7.54
CA PRO A 226 8.41 13.55 -7.75
C PRO A 226 9.47 12.98 -6.82
N GLU A 227 10.72 12.94 -7.28
CA GLU A 227 11.85 12.49 -6.46
C GLU A 227 12.01 13.42 -5.25
N GLY A 228 12.39 12.82 -4.10
CA GLY A 228 12.52 13.58 -2.85
C GLY A 228 11.21 13.77 -2.06
N LEU A 229 10.04 13.51 -2.65
CA LEU A 229 8.78 13.56 -1.90
C LEU A 229 8.50 12.21 -1.23
N ASP A 230 8.27 12.27 0.09
CA ASP A 230 7.86 11.11 0.90
C ASP A 230 6.47 10.64 0.48
N LYS A 231 6.33 9.35 0.18
CA LYS A 231 5.08 8.77 -0.31
C LYS A 231 3.99 8.65 0.76
N TYR A 232 4.33 8.56 2.04
CA TYR A 232 3.34 8.64 3.12
C TYR A 232 2.80 10.07 3.27
N LEU A 233 3.66 11.09 3.08
CA LEU A 233 3.19 12.48 3.00
C LEU A 233 2.25 12.66 1.82
N PHE A 234 2.59 12.12 0.64
CA PHE A 234 1.72 12.17 -0.53
C PHE A 234 0.37 11.48 -0.29
N ALA A 235 0.35 10.33 0.38
CA ALA A 235 -0.88 9.66 0.78
C ALA A 235 -1.72 10.53 1.74
N GLY A 236 -1.06 11.24 2.66
CA GLY A 236 -1.73 12.22 3.54
C GLY A 236 -2.39 13.36 2.77
N ILE A 237 -1.77 13.85 1.70
CA ILE A 237 -2.33 14.89 0.81
C ILE A 237 -3.56 14.35 0.07
N VAL A 238 -3.45 13.16 -0.50
CA VAL A 238 -4.56 12.51 -1.21
C VAL A 238 -5.75 12.36 -0.28
N ARG A 239 -5.54 11.88 0.95
CA ARG A 239 -6.57 11.61 1.97
C ARG A 239 -6.96 12.84 2.79
N LYS A 240 -6.23 13.96 2.68
CA LYS A 240 -6.38 15.16 3.54
C LYS A 240 -6.15 14.89 5.04
N THR A 241 -5.51 13.78 5.38
CA THR A 241 -5.22 13.37 6.76
C THR A 241 -3.93 12.54 6.77
N GLY A 242 -3.03 12.83 7.72
CA GLY A 242 -1.73 12.16 7.81
C GLY A 242 -1.87 10.65 8.04
N ILE A 243 -1.02 9.90 7.35
CA ILE A 243 -0.92 8.46 7.53
C ILE A 243 -0.32 8.18 8.91
N LYS A 244 -0.94 7.30 9.68
CA LYS A 244 -0.35 6.79 10.91
C LYS A 244 0.65 5.69 10.56
N THR A 245 1.85 5.77 11.09
CA THR A 245 2.92 4.78 10.88
C THR A 245 3.39 4.22 12.22
N VAL A 246 4.01 3.05 12.19
CA VAL A 246 4.72 2.43 13.32
C VAL A 246 6.09 1.94 12.87
N LYS A 247 7.05 1.86 13.81
CA LYS A 247 8.34 1.23 13.55
C LYS A 247 8.19 -0.29 13.40
N CYS A 248 8.89 -0.85 12.42
CA CYS A 248 9.05 -2.29 12.30
C CYS A 248 9.84 -2.86 13.47
N LYS A 249 9.61 -4.14 13.83
CA LYS A 249 10.34 -4.81 14.92
C LYS A 249 11.70 -5.35 14.49
N THR A 250 11.87 -5.70 13.22
CA THR A 250 13.04 -6.45 12.71
C THR A 250 13.94 -5.62 11.78
N VAL A 251 13.47 -4.48 11.31
CA VAL A 251 14.21 -3.55 10.42
C VAL A 251 13.97 -2.12 10.85
N ASP A 252 14.91 -1.20 10.59
CA ASP A 252 14.75 0.22 10.93
C ASP A 252 13.94 0.96 9.85
N LEU A 253 12.73 0.49 9.63
CA LEU A 253 11.76 1.08 8.72
C LEU A 253 10.45 1.38 9.45
N GLU A 254 9.64 2.24 8.84
CA GLU A 254 8.28 2.54 9.28
C GLU A 254 7.28 2.05 8.24
N VAL A 255 6.18 1.49 8.73
CA VAL A 255 5.07 1.03 7.91
C VAL A 255 3.75 1.60 8.38
N GLN A 256 2.76 1.63 7.50
CA GLN A 256 1.41 2.06 7.84
C GLN A 256 0.82 1.18 8.95
N ILE A 257 0.07 1.82 9.86
CA ILE A 257 -0.45 1.22 11.08
C ILE A 257 -1.61 0.25 10.85
N GLY A 258 -2.32 0.34 9.74
CA GLY A 258 -3.60 -0.31 9.50
C GLY A 258 -3.58 -1.83 9.65
N ARG A 259 -4.76 -2.41 9.84
CA ARG A 259 -4.94 -3.85 9.94
C ARG A 259 -4.81 -4.49 8.56
N ALA A 260 -3.86 -5.40 8.40
CA ALA A 260 -3.96 -6.44 7.39
C ALA A 260 -4.97 -7.49 7.89
N HIS A 261 -6.20 -7.05 8.20
CA HIS A 261 -7.28 -7.98 8.45
C HIS A 261 -7.94 -8.28 7.15
N VAL A 262 -7.81 -9.48 6.91
CA VAL A 262 -8.75 -10.05 6.00
C VAL A 262 -9.43 -11.17 6.69
#